data_069674fd7cf19455ed19c75727993f26
#
_entry.id   069674fd7cf19455ed19c75727993f26
#
_cell.length_a   1.000
_cell.length_b   1.000
_cell.length_c   1.000
_cell.angle_alpha   90.00
_cell.angle_beta   90.00
_cell.angle_gamma   90.00
#
_symmetry.space_group_name_H-M   'P 1'
#
loop_
_entity.id
_entity.type
_entity.pdbx_description
1 polymer ?
#
loop_
_entity_poly.entity_id
_entity_poly.type
_entity_poly.pdbx_seq_one_letter_code
_entity_poly.pdbx_strand_id
1 'polypeptide(L)'
;NHHGKGPIHINVPMSEPLFSFTAEQLPEVRVIQRYNGLNIYEREYGSLIARLGKYTKRMMVAGQQTLIYQFERKTAKLVYKHFTWLCEHMANQTVPGIPVKNFDALLASLDESQLEKLVPDIVVTYGGHIVSKRLKQWLRNHPPKEHWHVASDGEVRDTFGVLTTVIEMDPFEFIEKVAVLMDSNVGQEYPKQWESLSKKMPEPQFSYSAMAAVGALLHALPANSTLHLANSSAVRYAQMFKLPNDTEVCCNRGTSGIEGSLSTALGYAWASDRLNFILLGDLSFFYNMNALWDKGSRGNVRILLLNNGGGEIFGSLQGAQLESPVEKYVKGSHRMSARSWAEANQFDYAAVHDMEELEAALPAFVQADQQANPQFMEVFTQPGEDIRLLNSYYNGLK
;
A
#
# COMPACT_ATOMS: atom_id res chain seq x y z
N ASN A 1 -18.77 -6.50 21.07
CA ASN A 1 -19.43 -5.23 21.49
C ASN A 1 -18.57 -4.04 21.10
N HIS A 2 -18.22 -3.93 19.82
CA HIS A 2 -17.51 -2.79 19.26
C HIS A 2 -18.50 -1.60 19.18
N HIS A 3 -18.12 -0.45 19.70
CA HIS A 3 -18.97 0.76 19.78
C HIS A 3 -20.36 0.57 20.43
N GLY A 4 -20.50 -0.41 21.33
CA GLY A 4 -21.76 -0.68 22.02
C GLY A 4 -22.41 -2.01 21.62
N LYS A 5 -23.60 -2.25 22.14
CA LYS A 5 -24.40 -3.44 21.81
C LYS A 5 -25.24 -3.15 20.58
N GLY A 6 -25.07 -3.91 19.52
CA GLY A 6 -25.84 -3.81 18.29
C GLY A 6 -26.16 -5.18 17.69
N PRO A 7 -27.04 -5.24 16.67
CA PRO A 7 -27.32 -6.48 15.98
C PRO A 7 -26.07 -6.97 15.23
N ILE A 8 -25.86 -8.26 15.24
CA ILE A 8 -24.77 -8.91 14.50
C ILE A 8 -25.42 -9.82 13.45
N HIS A 9 -24.97 -9.70 12.20
CA HIS A 9 -25.33 -10.62 11.15
C HIS A 9 -24.15 -11.55 10.88
N ILE A 10 -24.35 -12.85 11.03
CA ILE A 10 -23.38 -13.88 10.66
C ILE A 10 -23.94 -14.67 9.49
N ASN A 11 -23.28 -14.60 8.34
CA ASN A 11 -23.62 -15.40 7.18
C ASN A 11 -22.76 -16.66 7.15
N VAL A 12 -23.38 -17.84 7.25
CA VAL A 12 -22.70 -19.13 7.21
C VAL A 12 -23.17 -19.86 5.94
N PRO A 13 -22.45 -19.71 4.81
CA PRO A 13 -22.80 -20.43 3.59
C PRO A 13 -22.56 -21.95 3.77
N MET A 14 -23.55 -22.75 3.47
CA MET A 14 -23.48 -24.21 3.51
C MET A 14 -24.03 -24.76 2.20
N SER A 15 -23.40 -25.82 1.67
CA SER A 15 -23.81 -26.41 0.39
C SER A 15 -25.16 -27.14 0.49
N GLU A 16 -25.24 -28.07 1.41
CA GLU A 16 -26.47 -28.83 1.71
C GLU A 16 -26.50 -29.22 3.18
N PRO A 17 -27.69 -29.43 3.77
CA PRO A 17 -27.79 -29.94 5.13
C PRO A 17 -27.13 -31.31 5.24
N LEU A 18 -26.14 -31.44 6.10
CA LEU A 18 -25.52 -32.72 6.40
C LEU A 18 -26.28 -33.39 7.54
N PHE A 19 -26.74 -34.61 7.34
CA PHE A 19 -27.48 -35.38 8.36
C PHE A 19 -26.58 -36.17 9.29
N SER A 20 -25.26 -36.17 9.04
CA SER A 20 -24.27 -36.81 9.87
C SER A 20 -23.22 -35.79 10.36
N PHE A 21 -22.92 -35.82 11.64
CA PHE A 21 -21.86 -35.01 12.23
C PHE A 21 -20.59 -35.85 12.30
N THR A 22 -19.50 -35.33 11.74
CA THR A 22 -18.18 -35.99 11.76
C THR A 22 -17.27 -35.43 12.86
N ALA A 23 -17.63 -34.30 13.46
CA ALA A 23 -16.88 -33.68 14.54
C ALA A 23 -17.49 -34.09 15.90
N GLU A 24 -16.71 -34.77 16.72
CA GLU A 24 -17.12 -35.15 18.07
C GLU A 24 -16.97 -33.98 19.07
N GLN A 25 -16.06 -33.05 18.78
CA GLN A 25 -15.80 -31.87 19.61
C GLN A 25 -15.68 -30.62 18.72
N LEU A 26 -16.13 -29.49 19.25
CA LEU A 26 -15.91 -28.20 18.62
C LEU A 26 -14.41 -27.86 18.68
N PRO A 27 -13.87 -27.23 17.62
CA PRO A 27 -12.47 -26.80 17.63
C PRO A 27 -12.23 -25.73 18.71
N GLU A 28 -11.04 -25.76 19.29
CA GLU A 28 -10.61 -24.66 20.16
C GLU A 28 -10.51 -23.38 19.34
N VAL A 29 -11.12 -22.33 19.87
CA VAL A 29 -11.11 -21.01 19.23
C VAL A 29 -10.15 -20.07 19.95
N ARG A 30 -9.46 -19.24 19.18
CA ARG A 30 -8.61 -18.19 19.72
C ARG A 30 -9.46 -17.09 20.35
N VAL A 31 -9.13 -16.72 21.58
CA VAL A 31 -9.74 -15.58 22.26
C VAL A 31 -8.89 -14.33 21.97
N ILE A 32 -9.48 -13.34 21.30
CA ILE A 32 -8.83 -12.05 21.04
C ILE A 32 -8.99 -11.19 22.31
N GLN A 33 -7.86 -10.79 22.90
CA GLN A 33 -7.84 -9.87 24.03
C GLN A 33 -8.07 -8.45 23.55
N ARG A 34 -8.85 -7.67 24.29
CA ARG A 34 -9.14 -6.26 23.95
C ARG A 34 -8.75 -5.36 25.11
N TYR A 35 -8.00 -4.32 24.80
CA TYR A 35 -7.64 -3.24 25.71
C TYR A 35 -8.26 -1.95 25.20
N ASN A 36 -9.01 -1.26 26.06
CA ASN A 36 -9.64 0.03 25.72
C ASN A 36 -8.78 1.16 26.28
N GLY A 37 -8.31 2.07 25.42
CA GLY A 37 -7.41 3.15 25.76
C GLY A 37 -7.92 4.12 26.82
N LEU A 38 -9.25 4.32 26.91
CA LEU A 38 -9.88 5.16 27.95
C LEU A 38 -9.79 4.55 29.36
N ASN A 39 -9.55 3.26 29.47
CA ASN A 39 -9.48 2.50 30.71
C ASN A 39 -8.13 1.78 30.92
N ILE A 40 -7.13 2.05 30.06
CA ILE A 40 -5.79 1.46 30.25
C ILE A 40 -5.09 2.24 31.36
N TYR A 41 -5.11 1.72 32.56
CA TYR A 41 -4.31 2.20 33.69
C TYR A 41 -2.83 1.92 33.44
N GLU A 42 -1.94 2.67 34.07
CA GLU A 42 -0.47 2.49 33.97
C GLU A 42 -0.03 1.02 34.20
N ARG A 43 -0.74 0.29 35.06
CA ARG A 43 -0.49 -1.13 35.33
C ARG A 43 -0.72 -2.03 34.10
N GLU A 44 -1.73 -1.74 33.28
CA GLU A 44 -2.03 -2.52 32.07
C GLU A 44 -1.03 -2.22 30.98
N TYR A 45 -0.59 -0.96 30.84
CA TYR A 45 0.54 -0.60 29.99
C TYR A 45 1.80 -1.34 30.38
N GLY A 46 2.15 -1.37 31.66
CA GLY A 46 3.29 -2.14 32.16
C GLY A 46 3.21 -3.60 31.77
N SER A 47 2.01 -4.19 31.84
CA SER A 47 1.74 -5.57 31.42
C SER A 47 1.95 -5.76 29.90
N LEU A 48 1.45 -4.86 29.05
CA LEU A 48 1.65 -4.91 27.61
C LEU A 48 3.13 -4.75 27.24
N ILE A 49 3.85 -3.82 27.85
CA ILE A 49 5.28 -3.62 27.63
C ILE A 49 6.10 -4.84 28.09
N ALA A 50 5.78 -5.41 29.26
CA ALA A 50 6.41 -6.63 29.74
C ALA A 50 6.17 -7.81 28.79
N ARG A 51 4.98 -7.89 28.17
CA ARG A 51 4.64 -8.90 27.17
C ARG A 51 5.42 -8.67 25.86
N LEU A 52 5.54 -7.43 25.36
CA LEU A 52 6.41 -7.07 24.25
C LEU A 52 7.88 -7.41 24.54
N GLY A 53 8.34 -7.16 25.76
CA GLY A 53 9.70 -7.44 26.23
C GLY A 53 10.11 -8.91 26.14
N LYS A 54 9.16 -9.86 26.16
CA LYS A 54 9.43 -11.30 26.03
C LYS A 54 9.92 -11.71 24.64
N TYR A 55 9.68 -10.86 23.62
CA TYR A 55 9.98 -11.17 22.23
C TYR A 55 11.24 -10.44 21.77
N THR A 56 12.04 -11.08 20.93
CA THR A 56 13.25 -10.50 20.36
C THR A 56 13.05 -10.06 18.92
N LYS A 57 12.20 -10.76 18.17
CA LYS A 57 11.86 -10.43 16.79
C LYS A 57 10.52 -9.69 16.76
N ARG A 58 10.58 -8.37 16.85
CA ARG A 58 9.39 -7.51 16.88
C ARG A 58 9.25 -6.78 15.56
N MET A 59 8.06 -6.86 14.96
CA MET A 59 7.74 -6.20 13.71
C MET A 59 6.57 -5.25 13.91
N MET A 60 6.67 -4.07 13.32
CA MET A 60 5.61 -3.09 13.20
C MET A 60 5.25 -2.92 11.72
N VAL A 61 3.97 -2.95 11.39
CA VAL A 61 3.49 -2.79 10.00
C VAL A 61 2.49 -1.65 9.97
N ALA A 62 2.86 -0.60 9.25
CA ALA A 62 2.01 0.56 9.02
C ALA A 62 1.15 0.35 7.77
N GLY A 63 -0.15 0.29 7.95
CA GLY A 63 -1.13 0.36 6.86
C GLY A 63 -1.45 1.79 6.45
N GLN A 64 -2.45 1.94 5.60
CA GLN A 64 -2.90 3.24 5.09
C GLN A 64 -3.26 4.22 6.21
N GLN A 65 -2.80 5.47 6.06
CA GLN A 65 -3.15 6.62 6.91
C GLN A 65 -3.70 7.76 6.06
N THR A 66 -4.58 8.56 6.64
CA THR A 66 -5.21 9.69 5.94
C THR A 66 -4.35 10.96 5.93
N LEU A 67 -3.45 11.10 6.89
CA LEU A 67 -2.60 12.28 7.06
C LEU A 67 -1.14 11.89 7.14
N ILE A 68 -0.26 12.80 6.71
CA ILE A 68 1.17 12.68 6.97
C ILE A 68 1.42 12.81 8.47
N TYR A 69 2.01 11.78 9.06
CA TYR A 69 2.47 11.82 10.43
C TYR A 69 4.01 11.82 10.49
N GLN A 70 4.54 12.78 11.20
CA GLN A 70 5.98 12.90 11.43
C GLN A 70 6.28 12.62 12.91
N PHE A 71 6.91 11.49 13.15
CA PHE A 71 7.45 11.24 14.49
C PHE A 71 8.63 12.13 14.79
N GLU A 72 8.74 12.56 16.04
CA GLU A 72 9.99 13.14 16.51
C GLU A 72 11.15 12.17 16.24
N ARG A 73 12.25 12.68 15.71
CA ARG A 73 13.43 11.86 15.36
C ARG A 73 13.94 11.01 16.53
N LYS A 74 13.78 11.48 17.76
CA LYS A 74 14.15 10.75 18.98
C LYS A 74 13.25 9.54 19.19
N THR A 75 11.93 9.73 19.13
CA THR A 75 10.92 8.65 19.26
C THR A 75 11.11 7.60 18.17
N ALA A 76 11.21 8.03 16.92
CA ALA A 76 11.44 7.14 15.79
C ALA A 76 12.71 6.28 15.96
N LYS A 77 13.81 6.86 16.41
CA LYS A 77 15.05 6.12 16.69
C LYS A 77 14.89 5.10 17.82
N LEU A 78 14.11 5.41 18.86
CA LEU A 78 13.85 4.48 19.95
C LEU A 78 13.01 3.28 19.46
N VAL A 79 11.93 3.54 18.71
CA VAL A 79 11.10 2.47 18.13
C VAL A 79 11.94 1.60 17.20
N TYR A 80 12.76 2.19 16.34
CA TYR A 80 13.60 1.47 15.40
C TYR A 80 14.64 0.55 16.06
N LYS A 81 15.10 0.88 17.25
CA LYS A 81 15.99 -0.01 18.02
C LYS A 81 15.31 -1.33 18.38
N HIS A 82 13.99 -1.32 18.53
CA HIS A 82 13.23 -2.44 19.09
C HIS A 82 12.35 -3.15 18.07
N PHE A 83 11.99 -2.49 16.97
CA PHE A 83 11.10 -2.99 15.96
C PHE A 83 11.69 -2.86 14.55
N THR A 84 11.51 -3.91 13.76
CA THR A 84 11.52 -3.75 12.32
C THR A 84 10.24 -3.07 11.90
N TRP A 85 10.33 -1.95 11.21
CA TRP A 85 9.17 -1.15 10.84
C TRP A 85 8.96 -1.16 9.33
N LEU A 86 7.90 -1.83 8.88
CA LEU A 86 7.51 -1.93 7.47
C LEU A 86 6.45 -0.88 7.16
N CYS A 87 6.70 -0.06 6.14
CA CYS A 87 5.78 0.98 5.70
C CYS A 87 5.58 0.95 4.19
N GLU A 88 4.34 0.98 3.75
CA GLU A 88 3.98 1.33 2.38
C GLU A 88 3.86 2.85 2.23
N HIS A 89 3.87 3.36 0.98
CA HIS A 89 3.72 4.80 0.74
C HIS A 89 2.42 5.37 1.32
N MET A 90 1.34 4.60 1.24
CA MET A 90 0.03 5.00 1.80
C MET A 90 0.01 5.13 3.32
N ALA A 91 1.05 4.68 4.01
CA ALA A 91 1.15 4.90 5.46
C ALA A 91 1.46 6.36 5.81
N ASN A 92 1.80 7.19 4.82
CA ASN A 92 2.06 8.62 4.98
C ASN A 92 3.05 8.93 6.12
N GLN A 93 4.07 8.07 6.28
CA GLN A 93 5.06 8.23 7.31
C GLN A 93 6.39 8.68 6.75
N THR A 94 6.84 9.82 7.23
CA THR A 94 8.04 10.51 6.76
C THR A 94 9.14 10.52 7.80
N VAL A 95 9.60 9.33 8.21
CA VAL A 95 10.79 9.23 9.05
C VAL A 95 11.98 8.83 8.18
N PRO A 96 12.89 9.76 7.84
CA PRO A 96 14.00 9.45 6.95
C PRO A 96 14.86 8.29 7.48
N GLY A 97 15.05 7.27 6.65
CA GLY A 97 15.99 6.19 6.88
C GLY A 97 15.59 5.14 7.91
N ILE A 98 14.36 5.14 8.42
CA ILE A 98 13.94 4.20 9.47
C ILE A 98 12.99 3.12 8.97
N PRO A 99 11.87 3.41 8.28
CA PRO A 99 11.00 2.35 7.78
C PRO A 99 11.59 1.58 6.60
N VAL A 100 11.39 0.27 6.60
CA VAL A 100 11.71 -0.57 5.45
C VAL A 100 10.57 -0.44 4.44
N LYS A 101 10.80 0.27 3.34
CA LYS A 101 9.79 0.53 2.29
C LYS A 101 9.83 -0.48 1.15
N ASN A 102 10.99 -1.08 0.88
CA ASN A 102 11.22 -2.06 -0.20
C ASN A 102 11.01 -3.51 0.23
N PHE A 103 10.25 -3.74 1.31
CA PHE A 103 10.07 -5.06 1.90
C PHE A 103 9.38 -6.07 0.97
N ASP A 104 8.55 -5.63 0.03
CA ASP A 104 7.89 -6.54 -0.92
C ASP A 104 8.91 -7.18 -1.88
N ALA A 105 9.85 -6.38 -2.40
CA ALA A 105 10.96 -6.85 -3.22
C ALA A 105 11.94 -7.72 -2.39
N LEU A 106 12.23 -7.30 -1.16
CA LEU A 106 13.07 -8.07 -0.25
C LEU A 106 12.47 -9.46 0.02
N LEU A 107 11.20 -9.55 0.36
CA LEU A 107 10.53 -10.84 0.56
C LEU A 107 10.52 -11.71 -0.71
N ALA A 108 10.52 -11.08 -1.90
CA ALA A 108 10.60 -11.80 -3.16
C ALA A 108 11.98 -12.41 -3.43
N SER A 109 13.03 -11.79 -2.91
CA SER A 109 14.42 -12.22 -3.11
C SER A 109 14.86 -13.38 -2.20
N LEU A 110 14.07 -13.73 -1.19
CA LEU A 110 14.41 -14.71 -0.18
C LEU A 110 13.85 -16.10 -0.52
N ASP A 111 14.63 -17.13 -0.21
CA ASP A 111 14.16 -18.50 -0.22
C ASP A 111 13.33 -18.85 1.03
N GLU A 112 12.69 -20.01 1.03
CA GLU A 112 11.80 -20.46 2.11
C GLU A 112 12.53 -20.54 3.47
N SER A 113 13.76 -21.06 3.50
CA SER A 113 14.57 -21.15 4.73
C SER A 113 14.94 -19.77 5.29
N GLN A 114 15.18 -18.80 4.42
CA GLN A 114 15.43 -17.42 4.81
C GLN A 114 14.18 -16.75 5.33
N LEU A 115 13.02 -16.98 4.67
CA LEU A 115 11.73 -16.49 5.11
C LEU A 115 11.34 -17.02 6.49
N GLU A 116 11.52 -18.32 6.76
CA GLU A 116 11.31 -18.91 8.08
C GLU A 116 12.16 -18.26 9.17
N LYS A 117 13.44 -18.01 8.91
CA LYS A 117 14.36 -17.36 9.86
C LYS A 117 13.98 -15.92 10.16
N LEU A 118 13.30 -15.24 9.24
CA LEU A 118 12.86 -13.85 9.39
C LEU A 118 11.48 -13.71 10.04
N VAL A 119 10.76 -14.82 10.31
CA VAL A 119 9.45 -14.75 10.96
C VAL A 119 9.54 -13.97 12.27
N PRO A 120 8.73 -12.91 12.46
CA PRO A 120 8.70 -12.19 13.71
C PRO A 120 8.05 -13.02 14.82
N ASP A 121 8.46 -12.81 16.07
CA ASP A 121 7.75 -13.36 17.21
C ASP A 121 6.40 -12.66 17.41
N ILE A 122 6.39 -11.35 17.21
CA ILE A 122 5.20 -10.51 17.33
C ILE A 122 5.13 -9.49 16.21
N VAL A 123 3.91 -9.32 15.67
CA VAL A 123 3.57 -8.26 14.72
C VAL A 123 2.60 -7.28 15.37
N VAL A 124 2.90 -6.00 15.29
CA VAL A 124 2.00 -4.91 15.67
C VAL A 124 1.56 -4.20 14.39
N THR A 125 0.28 -4.23 14.08
CA THR A 125 -0.30 -3.51 12.94
C THR A 125 -1.06 -2.28 13.40
N TYR A 126 -1.07 -1.24 12.58
CA TYR A 126 -1.91 -0.07 12.75
C TYR A 126 -2.23 0.58 11.40
N GLY A 127 -3.21 1.48 11.40
CA GLY A 127 -3.75 2.04 10.17
C GLY A 127 -4.66 1.08 9.41
N GLY A 128 -4.98 1.46 8.16
CA GLY A 128 -5.91 0.74 7.31
C GLY A 128 -5.27 -0.35 6.45
N HIS A 129 -5.62 -0.35 5.18
CA HIS A 129 -5.21 -1.38 4.23
C HIS A 129 -3.71 -1.47 4.00
N ILE A 130 -3.22 -2.69 3.81
CA ILE A 130 -1.88 -3.05 3.35
C ILE A 130 -2.01 -3.59 1.92
N VAL A 131 -1.22 -3.11 0.96
CA VAL A 131 -1.27 -3.53 -0.45
C VAL A 131 -0.56 -4.84 -0.68
N SER A 132 0.63 -5.03 -0.08
CA SER A 132 1.48 -6.19 -0.32
C SER A 132 0.77 -7.51 -0.07
N LYS A 133 0.50 -8.25 -1.14
CA LYS A 133 -0.02 -9.62 -1.05
C LYS A 133 1.04 -10.58 -0.51
N ARG A 134 2.31 -10.33 -0.84
CA ARG A 134 3.46 -11.17 -0.44
C ARG A 134 3.65 -11.11 1.07
N LEU A 135 3.63 -9.94 1.68
CA LEU A 135 3.68 -9.79 3.14
C LEU A 135 2.54 -10.55 3.82
N LYS A 136 1.30 -10.38 3.33
CA LYS A 136 0.13 -11.07 3.90
C LYS A 136 0.25 -12.58 3.78
N GLN A 137 0.69 -13.09 2.64
CA GLN A 137 0.85 -14.52 2.41
C GLN A 137 1.98 -15.09 3.26
N TRP A 138 3.11 -14.40 3.34
CA TRP A 138 4.23 -14.80 4.19
C TRP A 138 3.82 -14.95 5.65
N LEU A 139 3.17 -13.93 6.25
CA LEU A 139 2.75 -13.97 7.65
C LEU A 139 1.56 -14.93 7.92
N ARG A 140 0.79 -15.32 6.90
CA ARG A 140 -0.22 -16.38 7.01
C ARG A 140 0.38 -17.77 6.95
N ASN A 141 1.39 -17.97 6.11
CA ASN A 141 2.09 -19.24 5.96
C ASN A 141 3.06 -19.49 7.14
N HIS A 142 3.64 -18.40 7.68
CA HIS A 142 4.56 -18.41 8.80
C HIS A 142 3.99 -17.51 9.92
N PRO A 143 3.00 -17.98 10.67
CA PRO A 143 2.31 -17.15 11.64
C PRO A 143 3.22 -16.72 12.80
N PRO A 144 3.22 -15.42 13.16
CA PRO A 144 3.86 -14.97 14.39
C PRO A 144 3.16 -15.57 15.61
N LYS A 145 3.86 -15.61 16.75
CA LYS A 145 3.26 -16.05 18.03
C LYS A 145 2.15 -15.13 18.47
N GLU A 146 2.28 -13.83 18.18
CA GLU A 146 1.27 -12.81 18.47
C GLU A 146 1.10 -11.82 17.33
N HIS A 147 -0.14 -11.39 17.15
CA HIS A 147 -0.49 -10.26 16.30
C HIS A 147 -1.35 -9.29 17.11
N TRP A 148 -0.87 -8.07 17.26
CA TRP A 148 -1.60 -6.97 17.89
C TRP A 148 -2.06 -5.98 16.85
N HIS A 149 -3.29 -5.49 16.98
CA HIS A 149 -3.79 -4.40 16.14
C HIS A 149 -4.10 -3.19 17.01
N VAL A 150 -3.52 -2.04 16.66
CA VAL A 150 -3.72 -0.77 17.36
C VAL A 150 -4.54 0.16 16.47
N ALA A 151 -5.71 0.56 16.95
CA ALA A 151 -6.60 1.46 16.22
C ALA A 151 -7.53 2.19 17.19
N SER A 152 -7.76 3.48 16.97
CA SER A 152 -8.62 4.31 17.82
C SER A 152 -10.09 3.85 17.83
N ASP A 153 -10.53 3.18 16.76
CA ASP A 153 -11.87 2.60 16.65
C ASP A 153 -11.99 1.23 17.34
N GLY A 154 -10.86 0.60 17.71
CA GLY A 154 -10.83 -0.73 18.32
C GLY A 154 -11.41 -1.84 17.45
N GLU A 155 -11.49 -1.66 16.13
CA GLU A 155 -11.99 -2.69 15.22
C GLU A 155 -11.09 -3.92 15.18
N VAL A 156 -11.73 -5.09 15.02
CA VAL A 156 -11.04 -6.36 14.86
C VAL A 156 -10.63 -6.54 13.41
N ARG A 157 -9.36 -6.25 13.11
CA ARG A 157 -8.78 -6.40 11.76
C ARG A 157 -7.74 -7.51 11.75
N ASP A 158 -8.19 -8.74 11.53
CA ASP A 158 -7.30 -9.91 11.47
C ASP A 158 -6.72 -10.12 10.07
N THR A 159 -5.81 -9.25 9.67
CA THR A 159 -5.18 -9.26 8.34
C THR A 159 -4.43 -10.56 8.04
N PHE A 160 -3.86 -11.20 9.06
CA PHE A 160 -2.99 -12.36 8.89
C PHE A 160 -3.62 -13.68 9.38
N GLY A 161 -4.84 -13.66 9.92
CA GLY A 161 -5.50 -14.84 10.46
C GLY A 161 -4.97 -15.29 11.83
N VAL A 162 -4.23 -14.42 12.53
CA VAL A 162 -3.54 -14.76 13.80
C VAL A 162 -3.66 -13.65 14.86
N LEU A 163 -4.63 -12.77 14.74
CA LEU A 163 -4.84 -11.68 15.68
C LEU A 163 -5.07 -12.21 17.11
N THR A 164 -4.29 -11.72 18.05
CA THR A 164 -4.37 -12.09 19.48
C THR A 164 -4.85 -10.94 20.35
N THR A 165 -4.58 -9.69 19.94
CA THR A 165 -4.86 -8.51 20.77
C THR A 165 -5.31 -7.33 19.94
N VAL A 166 -6.35 -6.66 20.39
CA VAL A 166 -6.79 -5.35 19.87
C VAL A 166 -6.55 -4.30 20.96
N ILE A 167 -5.88 -3.21 20.59
CA ILE A 167 -5.62 -2.08 21.48
C ILE A 167 -6.37 -0.88 20.92
N GLU A 168 -7.43 -0.47 21.59
CA GLU A 168 -8.26 0.68 21.25
C GLU A 168 -7.60 1.96 21.74
N MET A 169 -6.71 2.50 20.93
CA MET A 169 -5.91 3.69 21.23
C MET A 169 -5.44 4.34 19.94
N ASP A 170 -5.12 5.63 20.01
CA ASP A 170 -4.40 6.28 18.93
C ASP A 170 -3.05 5.58 18.67
N PRO A 171 -2.79 5.13 17.43
CA PRO A 171 -1.58 4.36 17.13
C PRO A 171 -0.28 5.13 17.42
N PHE A 172 -0.29 6.45 17.23
CA PHE A 172 0.90 7.27 17.43
C PHE A 172 1.18 7.46 18.91
N GLU A 173 0.14 7.67 19.70
CA GLU A 173 0.24 7.69 21.17
C GLU A 173 0.77 6.35 21.71
N PHE A 174 0.27 5.22 21.17
CA PHE A 174 0.78 3.89 21.53
C PHE A 174 2.28 3.76 21.22
N ILE A 175 2.71 4.16 20.01
CA ILE A 175 4.09 4.06 19.57
C ILE A 175 5.01 4.93 20.45
N GLU A 176 4.61 6.14 20.79
CA GLU A 176 5.36 7.03 21.65
C GLU A 176 5.53 6.46 23.06
N LYS A 177 4.47 5.92 23.65
CA LYS A 177 4.52 5.28 24.96
C LYS A 177 5.40 4.04 24.94
N VAL A 178 5.28 3.18 23.91
CA VAL A 178 6.15 2.00 23.76
C VAL A 178 7.61 2.40 23.63
N ALA A 179 7.92 3.45 22.86
CA ALA A 179 9.28 3.95 22.68
C ALA A 179 9.97 4.35 23.99
N VAL A 180 9.20 4.95 24.90
CA VAL A 180 9.72 5.44 26.20
C VAL A 180 9.89 4.30 27.21
N LEU A 181 8.98 3.31 27.21
CA LEU A 181 8.90 2.29 28.25
C LEU A 181 9.70 1.03 27.95
N MET A 182 10.19 0.83 26.71
CA MET A 182 10.98 -0.35 26.38
C MET A 182 12.43 -0.21 26.85
N ASP A 183 12.92 -1.24 27.54
CA ASP A 183 14.33 -1.34 27.94
C ASP A 183 15.25 -1.38 26.71
N SER A 184 16.33 -0.62 26.74
CA SER A 184 17.18 -0.28 25.59
C SER A 184 18.02 -1.43 25.03
N ASN A 185 18.09 -2.60 25.68
CA ASN A 185 19.10 -3.60 25.38
C ASN A 185 18.59 -4.91 24.73
N VAL A 186 17.28 -5.10 24.57
CA VAL A 186 16.70 -6.35 24.05
C VAL A 186 16.11 -6.18 22.67
N GLY A 187 16.45 -7.05 21.72
CA GLY A 187 15.79 -7.16 20.43
C GLY A 187 16.32 -6.24 19.33
N GLN A 188 17.55 -5.73 19.45
CA GLN A 188 18.14 -4.84 18.44
C GLN A 188 18.67 -5.55 17.18
N GLU A 189 18.90 -6.85 17.25
CA GLU A 189 19.49 -7.60 16.13
C GLU A 189 18.50 -7.78 14.96
N TYR A 190 17.22 -7.97 15.26
CA TYR A 190 16.21 -8.18 14.24
C TYR A 190 15.99 -6.95 13.33
N PRO A 191 15.85 -5.72 13.85
CA PRO A 191 15.84 -4.52 13.00
C PRO A 191 17.11 -4.33 12.16
N LYS A 192 18.29 -4.59 12.74
CA LYS A 192 19.57 -4.49 11.99
C LYS A 192 19.65 -5.50 10.85
N GLN A 193 19.15 -6.71 11.06
CA GLN A 193 19.07 -7.73 10.02
C GLN A 193 18.23 -7.25 8.84
N TRP A 194 17.03 -6.74 9.10
CA TRP A 194 16.15 -6.17 8.08
C TRP A 194 16.76 -4.97 7.37
N GLU A 195 17.39 -4.08 8.11
CA GLU A 195 18.11 -2.93 7.54
C GLU A 195 19.22 -3.37 6.60
N SER A 196 20.03 -4.35 7.02
CA SER A 196 21.12 -4.91 6.20
C SER A 196 20.61 -5.54 4.92
N LEU A 197 19.51 -6.29 4.98
CA LEU A 197 18.88 -6.90 3.82
C LEU A 197 18.27 -5.82 2.89
N SER A 198 17.55 -4.86 3.46
CA SER A 198 16.94 -3.76 2.70
C SER A 198 17.97 -2.91 1.94
N LYS A 199 19.12 -2.63 2.55
CA LYS A 199 20.22 -1.87 1.91
C LYS A 199 20.86 -2.60 0.73
N LYS A 200 20.78 -3.92 0.67
CA LYS A 200 21.31 -4.73 -0.43
C LYS A 200 20.37 -4.79 -1.62
N MET A 201 19.11 -4.41 -1.44
CA MET A 201 18.13 -4.45 -2.53
C MET A 201 18.45 -3.34 -3.55
N PRO A 202 18.63 -3.71 -4.82
CA PRO A 202 18.86 -2.71 -5.87
C PRO A 202 17.59 -1.87 -6.07
N GLU A 203 17.78 -0.64 -6.47
CA GLU A 203 16.68 0.16 -6.98
C GLU A 203 16.21 -0.41 -8.33
N PRO A 204 14.90 -0.64 -8.51
CA PRO A 204 14.42 -1.24 -9.74
C PRO A 204 14.69 -0.33 -10.95
N GLN A 205 15.16 -0.95 -12.03
CA GLN A 205 15.37 -0.28 -13.31
C GLN A 205 14.64 -1.06 -14.40
N PHE A 206 13.91 -0.35 -15.23
CA PHE A 206 13.14 -0.95 -16.31
C PHE A 206 13.43 -0.24 -17.64
N SER A 207 13.42 -0.98 -18.74
CA SER A 207 13.22 -0.41 -20.06
C SER A 207 11.84 0.24 -20.13
N TYR A 208 11.56 0.96 -21.20
CA TYR A 208 10.27 1.63 -21.38
C TYR A 208 9.09 0.71 -21.05
N SER A 209 8.28 1.14 -20.12
CA SER A 209 7.16 0.40 -19.52
C SER A 209 6.34 1.31 -18.60
N ALA A 210 5.18 0.85 -18.18
CA ALA A 210 4.42 1.52 -17.12
C ALA A 210 5.25 1.71 -15.84
N MET A 211 6.08 0.73 -15.45
CA MET A 211 6.97 0.84 -14.29
C MET A 211 8.04 1.91 -14.48
N ALA A 212 8.64 2.01 -15.69
CA ALA A 212 9.62 3.06 -15.98
C ALA A 212 9.00 4.45 -15.88
N ALA A 213 7.80 4.65 -16.45
CA ALA A 213 7.08 5.92 -16.35
C ALA A 213 6.72 6.30 -14.91
N VAL A 214 6.28 5.33 -14.11
CA VAL A 214 6.01 5.54 -12.68
C VAL A 214 7.29 5.89 -11.93
N GLY A 215 8.39 5.17 -12.14
CA GLY A 215 9.68 5.47 -11.53
C GLY A 215 10.17 6.87 -11.86
N ALA A 216 10.12 7.26 -13.15
CA ALA A 216 10.50 8.59 -13.62
C ALA A 216 9.66 9.69 -12.96
N LEU A 217 8.33 9.52 -12.90
CA LEU A 217 7.44 10.44 -12.19
C LEU A 217 7.82 10.57 -10.72
N LEU A 218 7.96 9.46 -9.99
CA LEU A 218 8.19 9.49 -8.54
C LEU A 218 9.52 10.14 -8.17
N HIS A 219 10.57 9.93 -8.98
CA HIS A 219 11.87 10.59 -8.78
C HIS A 219 11.84 12.09 -9.07
N ALA A 220 10.93 12.52 -9.95
CA ALA A 220 10.82 13.91 -10.39
C ALA A 220 9.74 14.71 -9.64
N LEU A 221 9.00 14.10 -8.72
CA LEU A 221 7.94 14.79 -7.98
C LEU A 221 8.48 16.01 -7.24
N PRO A 222 7.86 17.19 -7.41
CA PRO A 222 8.21 18.36 -6.64
C PRO A 222 7.92 18.14 -5.15
N ALA A 223 8.69 18.82 -4.31
CA ALA A 223 8.43 18.87 -2.88
C ALA A 223 6.99 19.35 -2.58
N ASN A 224 6.44 18.85 -1.47
CA ASN A 224 5.11 19.23 -1.00
C ASN A 224 3.96 18.93 -2.00
N SER A 225 4.10 17.87 -2.80
CA SER A 225 3.06 17.37 -3.70
C SER A 225 2.11 16.40 -3.01
N THR A 226 0.94 16.18 -3.60
CA THR A 226 0.04 15.06 -3.26
C THR A 226 0.00 14.06 -4.42
N LEU A 227 0.22 12.79 -4.12
CA LEU A 227 0.16 11.68 -5.07
C LEU A 227 -1.09 10.84 -4.83
N HIS A 228 -2.00 10.85 -5.79
CA HIS A 228 -3.20 10.03 -5.79
C HIS A 228 -2.94 8.75 -6.57
N LEU A 229 -3.07 7.61 -5.91
CA LEU A 229 -2.83 6.29 -6.51
C LEU A 229 -4.16 5.58 -6.75
N ALA A 230 -4.44 5.23 -7.99
CA ALA A 230 -5.51 4.28 -8.27
C ALA A 230 -5.10 2.86 -7.84
N ASN A 231 -6.09 2.00 -7.69
CA ASN A 231 -5.87 0.58 -7.36
C ASN A 231 -5.23 -0.19 -8.52
N SER A 232 -5.05 -1.49 -8.34
CA SER A 232 -4.44 -2.42 -9.30
C SER A 232 -2.93 -2.19 -9.48
N SER A 233 -2.44 -2.01 -10.71
CA SER A 233 -1.01 -1.87 -11.02
C SER A 233 -0.43 -0.55 -10.51
N ALA A 234 -1.17 0.56 -10.60
CA ALA A 234 -0.70 1.88 -10.23
C ALA A 234 -0.11 1.94 -8.82
N VAL A 235 -0.89 1.54 -7.79
CA VAL A 235 -0.42 1.55 -6.40
C VAL A 235 0.74 0.57 -6.16
N ARG A 236 0.80 -0.54 -6.90
CA ARG A 236 1.87 -1.54 -6.75
C ARG A 236 3.17 -1.08 -7.41
N TYR A 237 3.08 -0.49 -8.60
CA TYR A 237 4.26 0.06 -9.28
C TYR A 237 4.86 1.22 -8.49
N ALA A 238 4.01 2.13 -7.98
CA ALA A 238 4.48 3.21 -7.13
C ALA A 238 5.27 2.70 -5.90
N GLN A 239 4.83 1.60 -5.28
CA GLN A 239 5.50 1.04 -4.10
C GLN A 239 6.91 0.50 -4.37
N MET A 240 7.29 0.28 -5.64
CA MET A 240 8.61 -0.23 -6.01
C MET A 240 9.72 0.84 -5.94
N PHE A 241 9.37 2.11 -6.05
CA PHE A 241 10.31 3.23 -6.15
C PHE A 241 10.31 4.09 -4.89
N LYS A 242 11.35 4.89 -4.72
CA LYS A 242 11.40 5.88 -3.65
C LYS A 242 10.44 7.02 -3.91
N LEU A 243 9.97 7.61 -2.84
CA LEU A 243 9.08 8.78 -2.86
C LEU A 243 9.71 9.91 -2.04
N PRO A 244 9.64 11.17 -2.48
CA PRO A 244 10.02 12.31 -1.63
C PRO A 244 9.29 12.27 -0.27
N ASN A 245 10.00 12.64 0.80
CA ASN A 245 9.51 12.45 2.17
C ASN A 245 8.30 13.32 2.55
N ASP A 246 8.07 14.41 1.84
CA ASP A 246 6.98 15.37 2.05
C ASP A 246 5.81 15.20 1.09
N THR A 247 5.83 14.13 0.30
CA THR A 247 4.71 13.76 -0.56
C THR A 247 3.61 13.08 0.24
N GLU A 248 2.41 13.64 0.20
CA GLU A 248 1.21 13.01 0.72
C GLU A 248 0.66 11.98 -0.29
N VAL A 249 0.29 10.80 0.19
CA VAL A 249 -0.22 9.72 -0.67
C VAL A 249 -1.66 9.39 -0.34
N CYS A 250 -2.53 9.50 -1.34
CA CYS A 250 -3.95 9.17 -1.24
C CYS A 250 -4.28 7.96 -2.12
N CYS A 251 -5.13 7.07 -1.64
CA CYS A 251 -5.60 5.92 -2.40
C CYS A 251 -6.96 5.44 -1.90
N ASN A 252 -7.89 5.15 -2.80
CA ASN A 252 -9.21 4.61 -2.47
C ASN A 252 -9.10 3.10 -2.22
N ARG A 253 -8.83 2.71 -0.97
CA ARG A 253 -8.58 1.29 -0.64
C ARG A 253 -9.79 0.53 -0.12
N GLY A 254 -10.94 1.13 0.15
CA GLY A 254 -12.14 0.49 0.71
C GLY A 254 -12.32 -0.95 0.24
N THR A 255 -13.02 -1.16 -0.89
CA THR A 255 -13.15 -2.46 -1.56
C THR A 255 -12.06 -2.71 -2.61
N SER A 256 -11.12 -1.79 -2.78
CA SER A 256 -10.05 -1.81 -3.80
C SER A 256 -10.57 -1.82 -5.24
N GLY A 257 -11.74 -1.20 -5.50
CA GLY A 257 -12.28 -0.99 -6.84
C GLY A 257 -11.40 -0.07 -7.69
N ILE A 258 -11.50 -0.18 -9.00
CA ILE A 258 -10.73 0.65 -9.93
C ILE A 258 -11.46 1.93 -10.33
N GLU A 259 -12.74 2.02 -10.06
CA GLU A 259 -13.59 3.21 -10.25
C GLU A 259 -13.45 4.21 -9.09
N GLY A 260 -13.87 5.46 -9.31
CA GLY A 260 -13.96 6.50 -8.30
C GLY A 260 -12.62 7.16 -7.92
N SER A 261 -11.48 6.59 -8.29
CA SER A 261 -10.16 7.14 -7.93
C SER A 261 -9.91 8.51 -8.56
N LEU A 262 -10.31 8.71 -9.81
CA LEU A 262 -10.14 9.97 -10.52
C LEU A 262 -11.01 11.06 -9.90
N SER A 263 -12.31 10.82 -9.71
CA SER A 263 -13.23 11.81 -9.15
C SER A 263 -12.86 12.20 -7.72
N THR A 264 -12.42 11.24 -6.89
CA THR A 264 -11.91 11.54 -5.55
C THR A 264 -10.68 12.43 -5.58
N ALA A 265 -9.71 12.12 -6.47
CA ALA A 265 -8.49 12.90 -6.61
C ALA A 265 -8.77 14.33 -7.12
N LEU A 266 -9.67 14.50 -8.08
CA LEU A 266 -10.07 15.81 -8.57
C LEU A 266 -10.80 16.61 -7.50
N GLY A 267 -11.69 15.98 -6.72
CA GLY A 267 -12.36 16.63 -5.58
C GLY A 267 -11.37 17.09 -4.51
N TYR A 268 -10.34 16.27 -4.23
CA TYR A 268 -9.26 16.67 -3.33
C TYR A 268 -8.46 17.86 -3.89
N ALA A 269 -8.06 17.78 -5.17
CA ALA A 269 -7.29 18.83 -5.84
C ALA A 269 -8.05 20.18 -5.88
N TRP A 270 -9.37 20.13 -5.97
CA TRP A 270 -10.23 21.33 -5.87
C TRP A 270 -10.06 22.07 -4.55
N ALA A 271 -9.93 21.32 -3.45
CA ALA A 271 -9.81 21.85 -2.09
C ALA A 271 -8.36 22.04 -1.63
N SER A 272 -7.36 21.74 -2.50
CA SER A 272 -5.94 21.76 -2.17
C SER A 272 -5.19 22.79 -3.02
N ASP A 273 -4.25 23.49 -2.39
CA ASP A 273 -3.32 24.39 -3.10
C ASP A 273 -2.02 23.67 -3.55
N ARG A 274 -1.86 22.40 -3.17
CA ARG A 274 -0.72 21.58 -3.60
C ARG A 274 -0.85 21.16 -5.05
N LEU A 275 0.26 20.78 -5.68
CA LEU A 275 0.24 20.02 -6.92
C LEU A 275 -0.26 18.61 -6.64
N ASN A 276 -1.23 18.17 -7.43
CA ASN A 276 -1.89 16.87 -7.30
C ASN A 276 -1.54 16.00 -8.51
N PHE A 277 -0.75 14.98 -8.27
CA PHE A 277 -0.39 13.96 -9.27
C PHE A 277 -1.32 12.77 -9.15
N ILE A 278 -2.01 12.42 -10.22
CA ILE A 278 -2.99 11.33 -10.26
C ILE A 278 -2.44 10.22 -11.14
N LEU A 279 -2.09 9.10 -10.55
CA LEU A 279 -1.55 7.93 -11.24
C LEU A 279 -2.64 6.85 -11.32
N LEU A 280 -3.05 6.51 -12.55
CA LEU A 280 -4.12 5.53 -12.77
C LEU A 280 -3.91 4.73 -14.05
N GLY A 281 -4.55 3.57 -14.14
CA GLY A 281 -4.61 2.77 -15.37
C GLY A 281 -5.78 3.18 -16.27
N ASP A 282 -5.74 2.72 -17.51
CA ASP A 282 -6.71 3.01 -18.57
C ASP A 282 -8.15 2.63 -18.18
N LEU A 283 -8.39 1.42 -17.71
CA LEU A 283 -9.72 1.01 -17.28
C LEU A 283 -10.24 1.85 -16.11
N SER A 284 -9.38 2.21 -15.16
CA SER A 284 -9.74 3.11 -14.06
C SER A 284 -10.16 4.49 -14.56
N PHE A 285 -9.47 4.99 -15.58
CA PHE A 285 -9.83 6.23 -16.24
C PHE A 285 -11.18 6.13 -16.97
N PHE A 286 -11.34 5.14 -17.85
CA PHE A 286 -12.56 5.00 -18.66
C PHE A 286 -13.81 4.72 -17.82
N TYR A 287 -13.70 4.01 -16.70
CA TYR A 287 -14.82 3.86 -15.76
C TYR A 287 -15.21 5.16 -15.06
N ASN A 288 -14.33 6.17 -15.03
CA ASN A 288 -14.55 7.41 -14.30
C ASN A 288 -14.22 8.67 -15.12
N MET A 289 -14.10 8.55 -16.45
CA MET A 289 -13.71 9.65 -17.36
C MET A 289 -14.64 10.86 -17.28
N ASN A 290 -15.91 10.65 -16.93
CA ASN A 290 -16.89 11.73 -16.73
C ASN A 290 -16.47 12.70 -15.59
N ALA A 291 -15.54 12.34 -14.71
CA ALA A 291 -15.05 13.25 -13.71
C ALA A 291 -14.32 14.48 -14.26
N LEU A 292 -13.82 14.42 -15.52
CA LEU A 292 -13.13 15.55 -16.14
C LEU A 292 -14.06 16.68 -16.61
N TRP A 293 -15.32 16.43 -16.82
CA TRP A 293 -16.26 17.45 -17.31
C TRP A 293 -16.57 18.54 -16.29
N ASP A 294 -16.30 18.27 -15.03
CA ASP A 294 -16.47 19.26 -13.99
C ASP A 294 -15.41 20.36 -14.14
N LYS A 295 -15.89 21.61 -14.24
CA LYS A 295 -15.05 22.82 -14.41
C LYS A 295 -14.13 23.09 -13.20
N GLY A 296 -14.06 22.18 -12.26
CA GLY A 296 -13.19 22.24 -11.08
C GLY A 296 -11.73 21.91 -11.33
N SER A 297 -11.36 21.29 -12.45
CA SER A 297 -9.96 21.00 -12.76
C SER A 297 -9.15 22.27 -12.90
N ARG A 298 -8.13 22.42 -12.06
CA ARG A 298 -7.25 23.59 -12.01
C ARG A 298 -5.86 23.23 -12.54
N GLY A 299 -5.04 24.22 -12.80
CA GLY A 299 -3.65 24.07 -13.21
C GLY A 299 -2.74 23.36 -12.18
N ASN A 300 -3.25 22.99 -11.01
CA ASN A 300 -2.57 22.16 -10.03
C ASN A 300 -2.78 20.65 -10.21
N VAL A 301 -3.50 20.21 -11.26
CA VAL A 301 -3.77 18.79 -11.54
C VAL A 301 -2.80 18.25 -12.59
N ARG A 302 -2.24 17.09 -12.34
CA ARG A 302 -1.34 16.32 -13.22
C ARG A 302 -1.82 14.87 -13.29
N ILE A 303 -2.34 14.43 -14.44
CA ILE A 303 -2.81 13.06 -14.64
C ILE A 303 -1.77 12.27 -15.42
N LEU A 304 -1.19 11.23 -14.83
CA LEU A 304 -0.42 10.21 -15.54
C LEU A 304 -1.30 8.98 -15.75
N LEU A 305 -1.69 8.76 -17.00
CA LEU A 305 -2.49 7.61 -17.40
C LEU A 305 -1.59 6.50 -17.96
N LEU A 306 -1.60 5.34 -17.35
CA LEU A 306 -0.94 4.13 -17.84
C LEU A 306 -1.92 3.41 -18.78
N ASN A 307 -1.68 3.46 -20.09
CA ASN A 307 -2.53 2.82 -21.09
C ASN A 307 -1.81 1.65 -21.75
N ASN A 308 -2.09 0.44 -21.25
CA ASN A 308 -1.58 -0.81 -21.80
C ASN A 308 -2.68 -1.63 -22.50
N GLY A 309 -3.84 -1.03 -22.73
CA GLY A 309 -4.95 -1.60 -23.49
C GLY A 309 -5.82 -2.56 -22.70
N GLY A 310 -5.84 -2.48 -21.35
CA GLY A 310 -6.75 -3.27 -20.52
C GLY A 310 -6.23 -3.68 -19.14
N GLY A 311 -6.90 -4.66 -18.51
CA GLY A 311 -6.57 -5.14 -17.17
C GLY A 311 -5.41 -6.13 -17.17
N GLU A 312 -4.20 -5.68 -17.46
CA GLU A 312 -2.99 -6.51 -17.57
C GLU A 312 -2.64 -7.31 -16.30
N ILE A 313 -3.04 -6.84 -15.12
CA ILE A 313 -2.80 -7.56 -13.86
C ILE A 313 -3.38 -8.99 -13.87
N PHE A 314 -4.41 -9.26 -14.65
CA PHE A 314 -4.99 -10.60 -14.78
C PHE A 314 -4.08 -11.57 -15.54
N GLY A 315 -3.16 -11.09 -16.36
CA GLY A 315 -2.15 -11.90 -17.02
C GLY A 315 -1.09 -12.48 -16.08
N SER A 316 -0.95 -11.93 -14.87
CA SER A 316 -0.04 -12.44 -13.83
C SER A 316 -0.64 -13.55 -12.95
N LEU A 317 -1.93 -13.88 -13.11
CA LEU A 317 -2.58 -14.91 -12.31
C LEU A 317 -2.18 -16.30 -12.82
N GLN A 318 -1.65 -17.13 -11.92
CA GLN A 318 -1.35 -18.53 -12.23
C GLN A 318 -2.62 -19.26 -12.68
N GLY A 319 -2.57 -19.91 -13.84
CA GLY A 319 -3.70 -20.65 -14.43
C GLY A 319 -4.62 -19.84 -15.34
N ALA A 320 -4.45 -18.52 -15.45
CA ALA A 320 -5.10 -17.74 -16.49
C ALA A 320 -4.35 -17.96 -17.82
N GLN A 321 -4.50 -19.14 -18.43
CA GLN A 321 -4.24 -19.25 -19.86
C GLN A 321 -5.20 -18.28 -20.53
N LEU A 322 -4.64 -17.35 -21.32
CA LEU A 322 -5.37 -16.31 -22.00
C LEU A 322 -6.22 -16.91 -23.13
N GLU A 323 -7.27 -17.61 -22.77
CA GLU A 323 -8.30 -17.98 -23.71
C GLU A 323 -9.14 -16.74 -24.07
N SER A 324 -9.59 -16.66 -25.30
CA SER A 324 -10.34 -15.54 -25.86
C SER A 324 -11.43 -14.91 -24.94
N PRO A 325 -12.20 -15.70 -24.15
CA PRO A 325 -13.15 -15.11 -23.19
C PRO A 325 -12.52 -14.33 -22.03
N VAL A 326 -11.36 -14.77 -21.51
CA VAL A 326 -10.66 -14.07 -20.40
C VAL A 326 -10.10 -12.74 -20.90
N GLU A 327 -9.53 -12.73 -22.08
CA GLU A 327 -9.01 -11.51 -22.69
C GLU A 327 -10.12 -10.49 -22.94
N LYS A 328 -11.23 -10.92 -23.50
CA LYS A 328 -12.34 -10.04 -23.85
C LYS A 328 -13.13 -9.54 -22.64
N TYR A 329 -13.45 -10.41 -21.68
CA TYR A 329 -14.42 -10.09 -20.63
C TYR A 329 -13.80 -9.83 -19.26
N VAL A 330 -12.59 -10.36 -18.99
CA VAL A 330 -11.90 -10.16 -17.72
C VAL A 330 -10.86 -9.07 -17.84
N LYS A 331 -10.02 -9.11 -18.88
CA LYS A 331 -9.04 -8.04 -19.13
C LYS A 331 -9.70 -6.75 -19.65
N GLY A 332 -10.85 -6.86 -20.33
CA GLY A 332 -11.50 -5.70 -20.96
C GLY A 332 -10.61 -5.01 -21.99
N SER A 333 -9.92 -5.82 -22.82
CA SER A 333 -8.94 -5.34 -23.81
C SER A 333 -9.55 -4.30 -24.76
N HIS A 334 -8.83 -3.19 -25.01
CA HIS A 334 -9.28 -2.09 -25.83
C HIS A 334 -8.12 -1.41 -26.61
N ARG A 335 -8.47 -0.47 -27.49
CA ARG A 335 -7.53 0.38 -28.22
C ARG A 335 -7.89 1.87 -28.10
N MET A 336 -8.49 2.23 -26.99
CA MET A 336 -8.95 3.59 -26.74
C MET A 336 -7.81 4.47 -26.27
N SER A 337 -7.87 5.77 -26.62
CA SER A 337 -7.03 6.81 -26.06
C SER A 337 -7.90 7.82 -25.31
N ALA A 338 -7.36 8.41 -24.28
CA ALA A 338 -7.99 9.47 -23.51
C ALA A 338 -7.90 10.84 -24.20
N ARG A 339 -7.10 10.98 -25.27
CA ARG A 339 -6.76 12.27 -25.91
C ARG A 339 -7.98 13.17 -26.14
N SER A 340 -8.93 12.71 -26.94
CA SER A 340 -10.08 13.54 -27.33
C SER A 340 -10.89 14.01 -26.13
N TRP A 341 -10.97 13.20 -25.07
CA TRP A 341 -11.68 13.55 -23.85
C TRP A 341 -10.89 14.54 -23.00
N ALA A 342 -9.58 14.36 -22.88
CA ALA A 342 -8.70 15.28 -22.16
C ALA A 342 -8.70 16.66 -22.83
N GLU A 343 -8.49 16.73 -24.15
CA GLU A 343 -8.47 17.99 -24.93
C GLU A 343 -9.84 18.70 -24.87
N ALA A 344 -10.96 17.98 -24.99
CA ALA A 344 -12.30 18.55 -24.88
C ALA A 344 -12.59 19.17 -23.49
N ASN A 345 -11.91 18.68 -22.46
CA ASN A 345 -12.00 19.20 -21.09
C ASN A 345 -10.83 20.14 -20.72
N GLN A 346 -10.14 20.69 -21.71
CA GLN A 346 -9.11 21.73 -21.58
C GLN A 346 -7.85 21.29 -20.81
N PHE A 347 -7.51 20.00 -20.86
CA PHE A 347 -6.22 19.51 -20.41
C PHE A 347 -5.17 19.70 -21.50
N ASP A 348 -3.98 20.16 -21.13
CA ASP A 348 -2.80 20.08 -22.00
C ASP A 348 -2.37 18.61 -22.05
N TYR A 349 -2.49 18.02 -23.25
CA TYR A 349 -2.30 16.59 -23.46
C TYR A 349 -0.96 16.26 -24.10
N ALA A 350 -0.27 15.27 -23.53
CA ALA A 350 0.93 14.65 -24.10
C ALA A 350 0.74 13.13 -24.23
N ALA A 351 1.06 12.57 -25.39
CA ALA A 351 1.19 11.13 -25.61
C ALA A 351 2.65 10.73 -25.49
N VAL A 352 2.91 9.56 -24.93
CA VAL A 352 4.26 9.00 -24.72
C VAL A 352 4.26 7.54 -25.15
N HIS A 353 5.14 7.16 -26.09
CA HIS A 353 5.23 5.82 -26.68
C HIS A 353 6.58 5.17 -26.48
N ASP A 354 7.60 5.91 -26.05
CA ASP A 354 8.95 5.43 -25.81
C ASP A 354 9.65 6.23 -24.71
N MET A 355 10.90 5.86 -24.41
CA MET A 355 11.66 6.51 -23.35
C MET A 355 12.08 7.92 -23.70
N GLU A 356 12.39 8.21 -24.97
CA GLU A 356 12.80 9.54 -25.42
C GLU A 356 11.64 10.53 -25.27
N GLU A 357 10.43 10.15 -25.69
CA GLU A 357 9.21 10.94 -25.50
C GLU A 357 8.88 11.16 -24.03
N LEU A 358 9.10 10.13 -23.18
CA LEU A 358 8.90 10.25 -21.73
C LEU A 358 9.86 11.27 -21.11
N GLU A 359 11.16 11.17 -21.43
CA GLU A 359 12.20 12.06 -20.92
C GLU A 359 11.98 13.51 -21.42
N ALA A 360 11.49 13.69 -22.63
CA ALA A 360 11.17 15.00 -23.18
C ALA A 360 9.92 15.65 -22.54
N ALA A 361 8.87 14.86 -22.26
CA ALA A 361 7.61 15.39 -21.73
C ALA A 361 7.63 15.60 -20.20
N LEU A 362 8.38 14.78 -19.46
CA LEU A 362 8.35 14.75 -18.01
C LEU A 362 8.71 16.08 -17.33
N PRO A 363 9.74 16.85 -17.75
CA PRO A 363 10.11 18.11 -17.09
C PRO A 363 8.97 19.14 -17.07
N ALA A 364 8.23 19.29 -18.17
CA ALA A 364 7.07 20.18 -18.24
C ALA A 364 5.92 19.66 -17.37
N PHE A 365 5.68 18.34 -17.39
CA PHE A 365 4.62 17.69 -16.61
C PHE A 365 4.80 17.83 -15.10
N VAL A 366 6.03 17.78 -14.59
CA VAL A 366 6.33 17.87 -13.14
C VAL A 366 6.67 19.29 -12.69
N GLN A 367 6.57 20.28 -13.56
CA GLN A 367 6.91 21.66 -13.20
C GLN A 367 6.19 22.10 -11.92
N ALA A 368 6.95 22.68 -10.97
CA ALA A 368 6.47 23.00 -9.64
C ALA A 368 5.39 24.07 -9.60
N ASP A 369 5.39 24.97 -10.57
CA ASP A 369 4.40 26.04 -10.67
C ASP A 369 3.08 25.53 -11.23
N GLN A 370 1.99 26.12 -10.76
CA GLN A 370 0.68 25.86 -11.35
C GLN A 370 0.66 26.34 -12.80
N GLN A 371 0.19 25.48 -13.69
CA GLN A 371 -0.01 25.80 -15.08
C GLN A 371 -1.37 26.49 -15.32
N ALA A 372 -1.54 27.16 -16.47
CA ALA A 372 -2.82 27.71 -16.85
C ALA A 372 -3.90 26.62 -16.96
N ASN A 373 -3.52 25.48 -17.56
CA ASN A 373 -4.38 24.32 -17.73
C ASN A 373 -3.87 23.12 -16.90
N PRO A 374 -4.75 22.19 -16.49
CA PRO A 374 -4.34 20.91 -15.95
C PRO A 374 -3.58 20.09 -17.01
N GLN A 375 -2.65 19.24 -16.60
CA GLN A 375 -1.80 18.46 -17.48
C GLN A 375 -2.24 17.01 -17.55
N PHE A 376 -2.20 16.40 -18.74
CA PHE A 376 -2.54 15.00 -18.95
C PHE A 376 -1.45 14.32 -19.79
N MET A 377 -0.77 13.35 -19.21
CA MET A 377 0.22 12.51 -19.89
C MET A 377 -0.33 11.09 -20.00
N GLU A 378 -0.51 10.61 -21.24
CA GLU A 378 -0.91 9.24 -21.53
C GLU A 378 0.29 8.42 -22.00
N VAL A 379 0.68 7.43 -21.21
CA VAL A 379 1.82 6.54 -21.49
C VAL A 379 1.29 5.25 -22.07
N PHE A 380 1.59 5.02 -23.34
CA PHE A 380 1.19 3.81 -24.06
C PHE A 380 2.27 2.74 -23.94
N THR A 381 1.89 1.56 -23.44
CA THR A 381 2.77 0.39 -23.40
C THR A 381 2.15 -0.78 -24.17
N GLN A 382 3.00 -1.73 -24.58
CA GLN A 382 2.52 -2.89 -25.32
C GLN A 382 1.85 -3.88 -24.35
N PRO A 383 0.69 -4.45 -24.72
CA PRO A 383 0.03 -5.48 -23.92
C PRO A 383 0.98 -6.63 -23.59
N GLY A 384 1.02 -7.03 -22.30
CA GLY A 384 1.85 -8.12 -21.80
C GLY A 384 3.31 -7.75 -21.49
N GLU A 385 3.81 -6.62 -21.99
CA GLU A 385 5.21 -6.24 -21.76
C GLU A 385 5.48 -5.84 -20.31
N ASP A 386 4.58 -5.10 -19.70
CA ASP A 386 4.70 -4.71 -18.29
C ASP A 386 4.78 -5.96 -17.38
N ILE A 387 3.95 -6.98 -17.64
CA ILE A 387 3.98 -8.24 -16.88
C ILE A 387 5.29 -8.99 -17.10
N ARG A 388 5.76 -9.05 -18.36
CA ARG A 388 7.02 -9.71 -18.71
C ARG A 388 8.19 -9.08 -17.95
N LEU A 389 8.29 -7.76 -17.96
CA LEU A 389 9.34 -7.01 -17.27
C LEU A 389 9.24 -7.14 -15.75
N LEU A 390 8.04 -7.09 -15.21
CA LEU A 390 7.80 -7.27 -13.77
C LEU A 390 8.22 -8.67 -13.29
N ASN A 391 7.86 -9.71 -14.05
CA ASN A 391 8.26 -11.08 -13.75
C ASN A 391 9.79 -11.26 -13.87
N SER A 392 10.40 -10.66 -14.90
CA SER A 392 11.86 -10.67 -15.06
C SER A 392 12.57 -9.99 -13.88
N TYR A 393 12.06 -8.85 -13.43
CA TYR A 393 12.58 -8.17 -12.25
C TYR A 393 12.54 -9.05 -11.00
N TYR A 394 11.37 -9.62 -10.66
CA TYR A 394 11.25 -10.46 -9.46
C TYR A 394 12.06 -11.76 -9.57
N ASN A 395 12.20 -12.34 -10.76
CA ASN A 395 13.05 -13.51 -10.97
C ASN A 395 14.54 -13.17 -10.84
N GLY A 396 14.96 -11.99 -11.25
CA GLY A 396 16.32 -11.49 -11.11
C GLY A 396 16.73 -11.14 -9.68
N LEU A 397 15.76 -11.05 -8.74
CA LEU A 397 16.05 -10.83 -7.31
C LEU A 397 16.46 -12.12 -6.57
N LYS A 398 16.14 -13.28 -7.10
CA LYS A 398 16.47 -14.59 -6.53
C LYS A 398 17.90 -14.99 -6.88
#